data_013fe0ab62f07421d79899014abe3d35
#
_entry.id   013fe0ab62f07421d79899014abe3d35
#
_cell.length_a   1.000
_cell.length_b   1.000
_cell.length_c   1.000
_cell.angle_alpha   90.00
_cell.angle_beta   90.00
_cell.angle_gamma   90.00
#
_symmetry.space_group_name_H-M   'P 1'
#
loop_
_entity.id
_entity.type
_entity.pdbx_description
1 polymer ?
#
loop_
_entity_poly.entity_id
_entity_poly.type
_entity_poly.pdbx_seq_one_letter_code
_entity_poly.pdbx_strand_id
1 'polypeptide(L)'
;NWCRFAIWLTRVVAGIRYEVRGLENIPEKPCVILSKHQSTWETFFLTGYFEPLAQVLKRELLFVPFFGWALALLKPIAIDRSQPKLALKQLAKQGDECLKKGAWVLIFPEGTRIPVGQMGKFSRGGTALAVNANLPVLPIAHNAGHCWPKNGWAKYPGTIQVVIGPAMHAEGEGPRAIAELNQRAEAWVSETMAEISPIQQRVSHPEPSVVS
;
A
#
# COMPACT_ATOMS: atom_id res chain seq x y z
N ASN A 1 6.55 13.75 14.35
CA ASN A 1 6.32 12.37 13.89
C ASN A 1 7.55 11.88 13.14
N TRP A 2 8.07 10.72 13.55
CA TRP A 2 9.26 10.09 12.94
C TRP A 2 9.14 9.88 11.42
N CYS A 3 7.99 9.40 10.96
CA CYS A 3 7.76 9.15 9.54
C CYS A 3 7.86 10.43 8.69
N ARG A 4 7.32 11.53 9.18
CA ARG A 4 7.43 12.86 8.51
C ARG A 4 8.88 13.35 8.48
N PHE A 5 9.62 13.15 9.58
CA PHE A 5 11.05 13.45 9.62
C PHE A 5 11.84 12.59 8.62
N ALA A 6 11.54 11.28 8.52
CA ALA A 6 12.17 10.38 7.54
C ALA A 6 11.92 10.86 6.10
N ILE A 7 10.69 11.27 5.76
CA ILE A 7 10.37 11.82 4.44
C ILE A 7 11.10 13.14 4.18
N TRP A 8 11.17 14.03 5.16
CA TRP A 8 11.96 15.25 5.06
C TRP A 8 13.45 14.96 4.82
N LEU A 9 13.99 13.98 5.54
CA LEU A 9 15.39 13.57 5.38
C LEU A 9 15.68 13.03 3.97
N THR A 10 14.76 12.24 3.38
CA THR A 10 14.92 11.77 1.99
C THR A 10 14.92 12.91 0.99
N ARG A 11 14.18 13.99 1.26
CA ARG A 11 14.21 15.20 0.43
C ARG A 11 15.57 15.89 0.49
N VAL A 12 16.13 16.05 1.69
CA VAL A 12 17.38 16.79 1.91
C VAL A 12 18.59 15.99 1.43
N VAL A 13 18.65 14.69 1.78
CA VAL A 13 19.83 13.85 1.53
C VAL A 13 19.81 13.22 0.15
N ALA A 14 18.66 12.75 -0.30
CA ALA A 14 18.53 12.00 -1.56
C ALA A 14 17.85 12.81 -2.68
N GLY A 15 17.43 14.05 -2.44
CA GLY A 15 16.74 14.88 -3.45
C GLY A 15 15.38 14.35 -3.87
N ILE A 16 14.74 13.50 -3.06
CA ILE A 16 13.43 12.92 -3.35
C ILE A 16 12.34 13.89 -2.93
N ARG A 17 11.63 14.44 -3.90
CA ARG A 17 10.45 15.29 -3.70
C ARG A 17 9.19 14.48 -3.90
N TYR A 18 8.03 15.05 -3.59
CA TYR A 18 6.74 14.43 -3.89
C TYR A 18 5.68 15.48 -4.21
N GLU A 19 4.71 15.07 -4.99
CA GLU A 19 3.50 15.83 -5.32
C GLU A 19 2.29 14.93 -5.06
N VAL A 20 1.25 15.49 -4.45
CA VAL A 20 0.02 14.77 -4.12
C VAL A 20 -1.14 15.37 -4.90
N ARG A 21 -1.88 14.52 -5.61
CA ARG A 21 -3.12 14.87 -6.31
C ARG A 21 -4.30 14.11 -5.72
N GLY A 22 -5.51 14.65 -5.81
CA GLY A 22 -6.72 14.00 -5.34
C GLY A 22 -6.95 14.14 -3.83
N LEU A 23 -6.48 15.23 -3.22
CA LEU A 23 -6.67 15.51 -1.79
C LEU A 23 -8.16 15.62 -1.43
N GLU A 24 -8.96 16.13 -2.33
CA GLU A 24 -10.41 16.27 -2.26
C GLU A 24 -11.15 14.93 -2.16
N ASN A 25 -10.48 13.83 -2.52
CA ASN A 25 -11.04 12.48 -2.45
C ASN A 25 -10.93 11.84 -1.06
N ILE A 26 -10.18 12.46 -0.15
CA ILE A 26 -9.99 11.92 1.21
C ILE A 26 -11.31 12.12 1.98
N PRO A 27 -11.95 11.02 2.42
CA PRO A 27 -13.18 11.14 3.19
C PRO A 27 -12.92 11.72 4.59
N GLU A 28 -13.91 12.36 5.19
CA GLU A 28 -13.81 12.93 6.53
C GLU A 28 -13.53 11.88 7.61
N LYS A 29 -14.04 10.67 7.43
CA LYS A 29 -13.85 9.56 8.38
C LYS A 29 -12.81 8.58 7.86
N PRO A 30 -11.93 8.09 8.75
CA PRO A 30 -10.97 7.04 8.41
C PRO A 30 -11.63 5.81 7.79
N CYS A 31 -10.95 5.26 6.81
CA CYS A 31 -11.40 4.08 6.07
C CYS A 31 -10.23 3.16 5.73
N VAL A 32 -10.45 2.18 4.88
CA VAL A 32 -9.40 1.27 4.40
C VAL A 32 -8.67 1.89 3.21
N ILE A 33 -7.36 2.07 3.34
CA ILE A 33 -6.49 2.54 2.26
C ILE A 33 -5.91 1.33 1.53
N LEU A 34 -6.11 1.25 0.21
CA LEU A 34 -5.48 0.27 -0.67
C LEU A 34 -4.42 0.95 -1.51
N SER A 35 -3.15 0.77 -1.18
CA SER A 35 -2.06 1.43 -1.87
C SER A 35 -1.24 0.47 -2.72
N LYS A 36 -0.78 0.96 -3.88
CA LYS A 36 0.32 0.35 -4.63
C LYS A 36 1.52 0.13 -3.71
N HIS A 37 2.29 -0.94 -3.93
CA HIS A 37 3.47 -1.24 -3.13
C HIS A 37 4.71 -1.43 -3.99
N GLN A 38 5.63 -0.49 -3.97
CA GLN A 38 6.88 -0.53 -4.78
C GLN A 38 8.14 -0.30 -3.96
N SER A 39 8.05 0.42 -2.84
CA SER A 39 9.18 0.95 -2.11
C SER A 39 8.99 0.82 -0.59
N THR A 40 9.93 1.29 0.16
CA THR A 40 9.77 1.58 1.60
C THR A 40 9.31 3.02 1.83
N TRP A 41 9.52 3.90 0.84
CA TRP A 41 9.19 5.31 0.93
C TRP A 41 7.71 5.56 1.20
N GLU A 42 6.81 4.91 0.43
CA GLU A 42 5.37 5.07 0.61
C GLU A 42 4.88 4.59 1.98
N THR A 43 5.56 3.62 2.57
CA THR A 43 5.25 3.16 3.93
C THR A 43 5.41 4.30 4.93
N PHE A 44 6.54 5.00 4.90
CA PHE A 44 6.77 6.17 5.75
C PHE A 44 5.86 7.34 5.38
N PHE A 45 5.70 7.59 4.07
CA PHE A 45 4.87 8.69 3.61
C PHE A 45 3.42 8.55 4.06
N LEU A 46 2.78 7.43 3.77
CA LEU A 46 1.38 7.19 4.11
C LEU A 46 1.17 7.14 5.62
N THR A 47 2.11 6.55 6.38
CA THR A 47 2.03 6.53 7.85
C THR A 47 2.17 7.93 8.46
N GLY A 48 2.94 8.81 7.85
CA GLY A 48 3.08 10.19 8.31
C GLY A 48 1.99 11.12 7.78
N TYR A 49 1.30 10.73 6.72
CA TYR A 49 0.27 11.54 6.08
C TYR A 49 -1.12 11.30 6.67
N PHE A 50 -1.48 10.05 6.89
CA PHE A 50 -2.75 9.62 7.48
C PHE A 50 -2.54 9.27 8.97
N GLU A 51 -3.02 10.10 9.88
CA GLU A 51 -2.88 9.87 11.32
C GLU A 51 -4.21 9.99 12.06
N PRO A 52 -4.52 9.02 12.95
CA PRO A 52 -3.78 7.79 13.26
C PRO A 52 -3.96 6.70 12.19
N LEU A 53 -2.90 5.92 11.91
CA LEU A 53 -2.91 4.88 10.89
C LEU A 53 -2.36 3.56 11.43
N ALA A 54 -3.07 2.46 11.19
CA ALA A 54 -2.63 1.09 11.43
C ALA A 54 -2.25 0.42 10.10
N GLN A 55 -0.97 0.11 9.93
CA GLN A 55 -0.50 -0.59 8.74
C GLN A 55 -0.58 -2.09 8.90
N VAL A 56 -1.07 -2.79 7.88
CA VAL A 56 -1.04 -4.25 7.81
C VAL A 56 0.33 -4.72 7.34
N LEU A 57 1.01 -5.49 8.17
CA LEU A 57 2.35 -5.99 7.87
C LEU A 57 2.51 -7.48 8.22
N LYS A 58 3.59 -8.05 7.73
CA LYS A 58 3.98 -9.43 8.00
C LYS A 58 4.50 -9.53 9.44
N ARG A 59 3.94 -10.45 10.24
CA ARG A 59 4.26 -10.64 11.67
C ARG A 59 5.76 -10.78 11.92
N GLU A 60 6.48 -11.47 11.03
CA GLU A 60 7.92 -11.72 11.18
C GLU A 60 8.77 -10.44 11.16
N LEU A 61 8.25 -9.35 10.58
CA LEU A 61 8.97 -8.06 10.60
C LEU A 61 9.11 -7.49 12.00
N LEU A 62 8.23 -7.85 12.93
CA LEU A 62 8.30 -7.42 14.33
C LEU A 62 9.45 -8.08 15.10
N PHE A 63 9.99 -9.19 14.60
CA PHE A 63 11.10 -9.89 15.22
C PHE A 63 12.48 -9.41 14.75
N VAL A 64 12.53 -8.50 13.78
CA VAL A 64 13.80 -7.89 13.34
C VAL A 64 14.27 -6.92 14.42
N PRO A 65 15.46 -7.12 15.02
CA PRO A 65 15.97 -6.26 16.08
C PRO A 65 16.00 -4.78 15.66
N PHE A 66 15.70 -3.87 16.57
CA PHE A 66 15.59 -2.42 16.41
C PHE A 66 14.48 -2.00 15.45
N PHE A 67 14.45 -2.54 14.21
CA PHE A 67 13.44 -2.22 13.20
C PHE A 67 12.04 -2.70 13.61
N GLY A 68 11.92 -3.95 14.05
CA GLY A 68 10.66 -4.51 14.53
C GLY A 68 10.12 -3.79 15.77
N TRP A 69 11.01 -3.36 16.67
CA TRP A 69 10.63 -2.59 17.85
C TRP A 69 10.08 -1.21 17.46
N ALA A 70 10.73 -0.55 16.50
CA ALA A 70 10.22 0.72 15.97
C ALA A 70 8.88 0.57 15.27
N LEU A 71 8.68 -0.53 14.52
CA LEU A 71 7.40 -0.85 13.89
C LEU A 71 6.31 -1.14 14.94
N ALA A 72 6.63 -1.86 16.02
CA ALA A 72 5.68 -2.17 17.08
C ALA A 72 5.10 -0.91 17.76
N LEU A 73 5.88 0.16 17.86
CA LEU A 73 5.41 1.46 18.39
C LEU A 73 4.31 2.09 17.52
N LEU A 74 4.25 1.76 16.24
CA LEU A 74 3.20 2.22 15.32
C LEU A 74 1.89 1.41 15.46
N LYS A 75 1.83 0.43 16.37
CA LYS A 75 0.67 -0.44 16.61
C LYS A 75 0.11 -1.05 15.31
N PRO A 76 0.95 -1.73 14.52
CA PRO A 76 0.51 -2.29 13.24
C PRO A 76 -0.41 -3.48 13.43
N ILE A 77 -1.17 -3.79 12.38
CA ILE A 77 -1.92 -5.05 12.27
C ILE A 77 -0.96 -6.11 11.73
N ALA A 78 -0.45 -6.95 12.63
CA ALA A 78 0.50 -8.00 12.28
C ALA A 78 -0.23 -9.30 11.91
N ILE A 79 -0.02 -9.78 10.68
CA ILE A 79 -0.66 -11.01 10.18
C ILE A 79 0.36 -12.10 9.87
N ASP A 80 0.00 -13.34 10.14
CA ASP A 80 0.76 -14.53 9.74
C ASP A 80 0.30 -14.98 8.34
N ARG A 81 1.09 -14.69 7.33
CA ARG A 81 0.76 -15.03 5.93
C ARG A 81 0.98 -16.50 5.59
N SER A 82 1.63 -17.27 6.45
CA SER A 82 1.80 -18.73 6.27
C SER A 82 0.46 -19.46 6.44
N GLN A 83 -0.48 -18.83 7.15
CA GLN A 83 -1.81 -19.36 7.43
C GLN A 83 -2.90 -18.44 6.85
N PRO A 84 -3.23 -18.51 5.55
CA PRO A 84 -4.10 -17.53 4.88
C PRO A 84 -5.47 -17.32 5.54
N LYS A 85 -6.12 -18.40 6.00
CA LYS A 85 -7.43 -18.29 6.67
C LYS A 85 -7.33 -17.56 8.02
N LEU A 86 -6.27 -17.83 8.78
CA LEU A 86 -6.01 -17.16 10.06
C LEU A 86 -5.64 -15.69 9.83
N ALA A 87 -4.80 -15.40 8.82
CA ALA A 87 -4.43 -14.05 8.44
C ALA A 87 -5.65 -13.18 8.10
N LEU A 88 -6.61 -13.72 7.33
CA LEU A 88 -7.85 -13.03 7.02
C LEU A 88 -8.70 -12.77 8.26
N LYS A 89 -8.79 -13.74 9.17
CA LYS A 89 -9.52 -13.58 10.46
C LYS A 89 -8.87 -12.53 11.35
N GLN A 90 -7.53 -12.54 11.42
CA GLN A 90 -6.75 -11.54 12.17
C GLN A 90 -6.94 -10.15 11.59
N LEU A 91 -6.84 -10.02 10.27
CA LEU A 91 -7.06 -8.75 9.56
C LEU A 91 -8.48 -8.21 9.81
N ALA A 92 -9.50 -9.05 9.67
CA ALA A 92 -10.88 -8.64 9.90
C ALA A 92 -11.09 -8.13 11.33
N LYS A 93 -10.61 -8.89 12.35
CA LYS A 93 -10.77 -8.52 13.76
C LYS A 93 -10.00 -7.24 14.11
N GLN A 94 -8.69 -7.24 13.89
CA GLN A 94 -7.82 -6.12 14.28
C GLN A 94 -8.09 -4.87 13.45
N GLY A 95 -8.39 -5.03 12.15
CA GLY A 95 -8.73 -3.93 11.26
C GLY A 95 -10.04 -3.24 11.68
N ASP A 96 -11.08 -4.00 11.98
CA ASP A 96 -12.34 -3.47 12.49
C ASP A 96 -12.16 -2.70 13.81
N GLU A 97 -11.35 -3.26 14.73
CA GLU A 97 -11.01 -2.58 15.99
C GLU A 97 -10.28 -1.24 15.76
N CYS A 98 -9.37 -1.18 14.78
CA CYS A 98 -8.66 0.03 14.42
C CYS A 98 -9.60 1.08 13.80
N LEU A 99 -10.44 0.68 12.86
CA LEU A 99 -11.44 1.55 12.22
C LEU A 99 -12.43 2.13 13.24
N LYS A 100 -12.93 1.32 14.16
CA LYS A 100 -13.81 1.76 15.27
C LYS A 100 -13.15 2.75 16.22
N LYS A 101 -11.83 2.70 16.37
CA LYS A 101 -11.04 3.67 17.15
C LYS A 101 -10.69 4.93 16.37
N GLY A 102 -11.18 5.08 15.14
CA GLY A 102 -10.92 6.24 14.29
C GLY A 102 -9.54 6.23 13.65
N ALA A 103 -8.94 5.05 13.44
CA ALA A 103 -7.67 4.91 12.73
C ALA A 103 -7.88 4.44 11.29
N TRP A 104 -7.11 4.99 10.36
CA TRP A 104 -6.98 4.49 8.99
C TRP A 104 -6.35 3.11 9.00
N VAL A 105 -6.77 2.22 8.10
CA VAL A 105 -6.14 0.90 7.93
C VAL A 105 -5.47 0.84 6.57
N LEU A 106 -4.13 0.87 6.55
CA LEU A 106 -3.33 0.80 5.33
C LEU A 106 -3.03 -0.66 4.98
N ILE A 107 -3.40 -1.04 3.77
CA ILE A 107 -3.15 -2.36 3.21
C ILE A 107 -2.46 -2.21 1.86
N PHE A 108 -1.40 -2.98 1.66
CA PHE A 108 -0.79 -3.20 0.36
C PHE A 108 -1.36 -4.49 -0.23
N PRO A 109 -2.40 -4.40 -1.10
CA PRO A 109 -3.15 -5.58 -1.53
C PRO A 109 -2.35 -6.56 -2.39
N GLU A 110 -1.26 -6.11 -2.97
CA GLU A 110 -0.31 -6.94 -3.72
C GLU A 110 0.49 -7.92 -2.82
N GLY A 111 0.50 -7.68 -1.51
CA GLY A 111 1.16 -8.53 -0.51
C GLY A 111 2.68 -8.47 -0.50
N THR A 112 3.31 -7.90 -1.52
CA THR A 112 4.77 -7.69 -1.62
C THR A 112 5.05 -6.46 -2.46
N ARG A 113 6.26 -5.93 -2.35
CA ARG A 113 6.70 -4.83 -3.22
C ARG A 113 6.88 -5.33 -4.65
N ILE A 114 6.16 -4.72 -5.59
CA ILE A 114 6.20 -5.04 -7.02
C ILE A 114 7.17 -4.09 -7.73
N PRO A 115 8.03 -4.58 -8.61
CA PRO A 115 8.95 -3.73 -9.37
C PRO A 115 8.24 -2.67 -10.20
N VAL A 116 8.97 -1.60 -10.52
CA VAL A 116 8.50 -0.55 -11.43
C VAL A 116 8.09 -1.16 -12.77
N GLY A 117 7.01 -0.64 -13.37
CA GLY A 117 6.46 -1.13 -14.64
C GLY A 117 5.65 -2.43 -14.54
N GLN A 118 5.40 -2.92 -13.33
CA GLN A 118 4.60 -4.12 -13.11
C GLN A 118 3.43 -3.86 -12.17
N MET A 119 2.35 -4.63 -12.34
CA MET A 119 1.20 -4.69 -11.45
C MET A 119 1.06 -6.08 -10.86
N GLY A 120 0.88 -6.14 -9.55
CA GLY A 120 0.51 -7.35 -8.84
C GLY A 120 -1.01 -7.45 -8.69
N LYS A 121 -1.51 -8.67 -8.60
CA LYS A 121 -2.92 -8.93 -8.34
C LYS A 121 -3.30 -8.51 -6.94
N PHE A 122 -4.45 -7.84 -6.78
CA PHE A 122 -4.96 -7.42 -5.49
C PHE A 122 -5.63 -8.57 -4.74
N SER A 123 -5.21 -8.78 -3.50
CA SER A 123 -5.89 -9.67 -2.55
C SER A 123 -7.17 -9.00 -2.04
N ARG A 124 -8.21 -9.80 -1.78
CA ARG A 124 -9.52 -9.29 -1.35
C ARG A 124 -9.64 -8.96 0.14
N GLY A 125 -8.56 -9.14 0.91
CA GLY A 125 -8.62 -8.96 2.37
C GLY A 125 -8.99 -7.53 2.79
N GLY A 126 -8.46 -6.52 2.11
CA GLY A 126 -8.76 -5.13 2.40
C GLY A 126 -10.18 -4.73 2.03
N THR A 127 -10.64 -5.12 0.86
CA THR A 127 -12.02 -4.88 0.42
C THR A 127 -13.04 -5.62 1.27
N ALA A 128 -12.72 -6.84 1.71
CA ALA A 128 -13.56 -7.59 2.64
C ALA A 128 -13.67 -6.87 4.00
N LEU A 129 -12.57 -6.31 4.52
CA LEU A 129 -12.60 -5.51 5.74
C LEU A 129 -13.51 -4.27 5.56
N ALA A 130 -13.36 -3.55 4.44
CA ALA A 130 -14.13 -2.34 4.16
C ALA A 130 -15.64 -2.64 4.05
N VAL A 131 -16.02 -3.67 3.28
CA VAL A 131 -17.43 -4.09 3.10
C VAL A 131 -18.05 -4.50 4.43
N ASN A 132 -17.35 -5.32 5.22
CA ASN A 132 -17.85 -5.78 6.52
C ASN A 132 -17.97 -4.65 7.55
N ALA A 133 -17.15 -3.61 7.44
CA ALA A 133 -17.21 -2.42 8.29
C ALA A 133 -18.17 -1.35 7.74
N ASN A 134 -18.80 -1.58 6.59
CA ASN A 134 -19.62 -0.59 5.87
C ASN A 134 -18.89 0.75 5.63
N LEU A 135 -17.62 0.66 5.24
CA LEU A 135 -16.74 1.80 4.95
C LEU A 135 -16.20 1.72 3.53
N PRO A 136 -15.80 2.86 2.94
CA PRO A 136 -15.18 2.85 1.62
C PRO A 136 -13.76 2.29 1.65
N VAL A 137 -13.24 1.97 0.47
CA VAL A 137 -11.81 1.87 0.21
C VAL A 137 -11.31 3.15 -0.45
N LEU A 138 -10.13 3.61 -0.05
CA LEU A 138 -9.42 4.74 -0.64
C LEU A 138 -8.22 4.20 -1.43
N PRO A 139 -8.30 4.13 -2.77
CA PRO A 139 -7.19 3.63 -3.58
C PRO A 139 -6.11 4.70 -3.72
N ILE A 140 -4.83 4.31 -3.61
CA ILE A 140 -3.68 5.20 -3.78
C ILE A 140 -2.68 4.58 -4.74
N ALA A 141 -2.33 5.33 -5.78
CA ALA A 141 -1.26 5.02 -6.71
C ALA A 141 -0.05 5.94 -6.49
N HIS A 142 1.16 5.44 -6.72
CA HIS A 142 2.38 6.23 -6.65
C HIS A 142 3.52 5.57 -7.42
N ASN A 143 4.48 6.34 -7.87
CA ASN A 143 5.64 5.87 -8.61
C ASN A 143 6.94 5.87 -7.77
N ALA A 144 6.83 5.67 -6.45
CA ALA A 144 7.95 5.73 -5.52
C ALA A 144 9.11 4.78 -5.85
N GLY A 145 8.84 3.67 -6.53
CA GLY A 145 9.86 2.72 -6.95
C GLY A 145 10.92 3.30 -7.90
N HIS A 146 10.63 4.38 -8.62
CA HIS A 146 11.60 5.08 -9.47
C HIS A 146 12.69 5.77 -8.65
N CYS A 147 12.32 6.39 -7.52
CA CYS A 147 13.27 7.12 -6.67
C CYS A 147 13.89 6.21 -5.60
N TRP A 148 13.11 5.24 -5.11
CA TRP A 148 13.55 4.31 -4.07
C TRP A 148 13.16 2.87 -4.43
N PRO A 149 13.97 2.19 -5.28
CA PRO A 149 13.69 0.81 -5.72
C PRO A 149 13.59 -0.19 -4.55
N LYS A 150 12.83 -1.27 -4.76
CA LYS A 150 12.72 -2.38 -3.82
C LYS A 150 14.08 -2.99 -3.45
N ASN A 151 14.93 -3.15 -4.46
CA ASN A 151 16.24 -3.77 -4.33
C ASN A 151 17.34 -2.71 -4.54
N GLY A 152 18.40 -2.81 -3.76
CA GLY A 152 19.54 -1.91 -3.85
C GLY A 152 19.57 -0.80 -2.79
N TRP A 153 20.77 -0.31 -2.54
CA TRP A 153 21.05 0.77 -1.59
C TRP A 153 20.89 2.16 -2.22
N ALA A 154 20.97 2.23 -3.55
CA ALA A 154 20.87 3.50 -4.27
C ALA A 154 19.49 4.11 -4.15
N LYS A 155 19.47 5.43 -3.98
CA LYS A 155 18.29 6.29 -4.04
C LYS A 155 18.55 7.30 -5.15
N TYR A 156 17.52 7.60 -5.91
CA TYR A 156 17.63 8.48 -7.06
C TYR A 156 16.83 9.75 -6.81
N PRO A 157 17.41 10.93 -7.06
CA PRO A 157 16.68 12.17 -6.93
C PRO A 157 15.54 12.21 -7.96
N GLY A 158 14.44 12.85 -7.60
CA GLY A 158 13.26 12.97 -8.47
C GLY A 158 12.02 13.37 -7.70
N THR A 159 10.90 13.47 -8.41
CA THR A 159 9.60 13.77 -7.82
C THR A 159 8.69 12.55 -7.88
N ILE A 160 8.31 12.05 -6.72
CA ILE A 160 7.33 10.98 -6.58
C ILE A 160 5.95 11.58 -6.74
N GLN A 161 5.18 11.06 -7.69
CA GLN A 161 3.77 11.39 -7.83
C GLN A 161 2.95 10.44 -6.96
N VAL A 162 2.09 11.00 -6.12
CA VAL A 162 1.12 10.27 -5.31
C VAL A 162 -0.27 10.71 -5.76
N VAL A 163 -1.09 9.79 -6.17
CA VAL A 163 -2.47 10.06 -6.61
C VAL A 163 -3.43 9.33 -5.69
N ILE A 164 -4.30 10.11 -5.04
CA ILE A 164 -5.35 9.61 -4.18
C ILE A 164 -6.63 9.55 -5.02
N GLY A 165 -7.17 8.35 -5.17
CA GLY A 165 -8.37 8.12 -5.96
C GLY A 165 -9.65 8.39 -5.19
N PRO A 166 -10.79 8.37 -5.89
CA PRO A 166 -12.09 8.53 -5.24
C PRO A 166 -12.33 7.42 -4.22
N ALA A 167 -12.92 7.79 -3.09
CA ALA A 167 -13.37 6.81 -2.11
C ALA A 167 -14.49 5.94 -2.71
N MET A 168 -14.30 4.62 -2.72
CA MET A 168 -15.19 3.66 -3.39
C MET A 168 -15.96 2.85 -2.35
N HIS A 169 -17.29 2.92 -2.40
CA HIS A 169 -18.18 2.06 -1.62
C HIS A 169 -18.53 0.78 -2.40
N ALA A 170 -18.80 -0.29 -1.66
CA ALA A 170 -19.38 -1.49 -2.24
C ALA A 170 -20.85 -1.25 -2.63
N GLU A 171 -21.29 -1.91 -3.68
CA GLU A 171 -22.69 -1.97 -4.08
C GLU A 171 -23.30 -3.27 -3.57
N GLY A 172 -23.76 -3.23 -2.29
CA GLY A 172 -24.28 -4.39 -1.58
C GLY A 172 -23.28 -5.03 -0.62
N GLU A 173 -23.56 -6.27 -0.25
CA GLU A 173 -22.83 -7.03 0.76
C GLU A 173 -22.37 -8.40 0.23
N GLY A 174 -21.51 -9.07 1.00
CA GLY A 174 -21.08 -10.42 0.75
C GLY A 174 -20.00 -10.58 -0.33
N PRO A 175 -19.71 -11.83 -0.75
CA PRO A 175 -18.54 -12.14 -1.57
C PRO A 175 -18.53 -11.49 -2.95
N ARG A 176 -19.71 -11.24 -3.55
CA ARG A 176 -19.85 -10.60 -4.85
C ARG A 176 -19.46 -9.12 -4.76
N ALA A 177 -20.04 -8.38 -3.82
CA ALA A 177 -19.74 -6.97 -3.58
C ALA A 177 -18.24 -6.76 -3.25
N ILE A 178 -17.64 -7.65 -2.45
CA ILE A 178 -16.20 -7.65 -2.17
C ILE A 178 -15.38 -7.81 -3.45
N ALA A 179 -15.77 -8.74 -4.33
CA ALA A 179 -15.05 -9.00 -5.57
C ALA A 179 -15.13 -7.82 -6.54
N GLU A 180 -16.32 -7.24 -6.71
CA GLU A 180 -16.57 -6.08 -7.58
C GLU A 180 -15.83 -4.84 -7.09
N LEU A 181 -15.88 -4.53 -5.78
CA LEU A 181 -15.12 -3.44 -5.19
C LEU A 181 -13.61 -3.62 -5.35
N ASN A 182 -13.10 -4.85 -5.15
CA ASN A 182 -11.69 -5.17 -5.33
C ASN A 182 -11.25 -4.93 -6.78
N GLN A 183 -12.05 -5.38 -7.75
CA GLN A 183 -11.77 -5.19 -9.16
C GLN A 183 -11.76 -3.71 -9.56
N ARG A 184 -12.72 -2.92 -9.07
CA ARG A 184 -12.77 -1.47 -9.31
C ARG A 184 -11.55 -0.76 -8.76
N ALA A 185 -11.14 -1.07 -7.53
CA ALA A 185 -9.96 -0.49 -6.91
C ALA A 185 -8.65 -0.89 -7.64
N GLU A 186 -8.53 -2.17 -8.03
CA GLU A 186 -7.38 -2.67 -8.80
C GLU A 186 -7.28 -2.01 -10.17
N ALA A 187 -8.41 -1.90 -10.89
CA ALA A 187 -8.49 -1.25 -12.20
C ALA A 187 -8.06 0.21 -12.11
N TRP A 188 -8.62 0.97 -11.16
CA TRP A 188 -8.26 2.37 -10.98
C TRP A 188 -6.77 2.56 -10.68
N VAL A 189 -6.20 1.74 -9.77
CA VAL A 189 -4.75 1.82 -9.48
C VAL A 189 -3.94 1.46 -10.72
N SER A 190 -4.34 0.45 -11.49
CA SER A 190 -3.64 0.05 -12.71
C SER A 190 -3.64 1.13 -13.78
N GLU A 191 -4.78 1.77 -14.03
CA GLU A 191 -4.94 2.88 -14.97
C GLU A 191 -4.11 4.09 -14.54
N THR A 192 -4.19 4.48 -13.27
CA THR A 192 -3.40 5.58 -12.72
C THR A 192 -1.90 5.29 -12.78
N MET A 193 -1.48 4.05 -12.51
CA MET A 193 -0.08 3.66 -12.65
C MET A 193 0.41 3.74 -14.10
N ALA A 194 -0.43 3.43 -15.08
CA ALA A 194 -0.07 3.60 -16.50
C ALA A 194 0.17 5.07 -16.86
N GLU A 195 -0.52 6.01 -16.21
CA GLU A 195 -0.33 7.45 -16.38
C GLU A 195 0.98 7.95 -15.73
N ILE A 196 1.20 7.62 -14.43
CA ILE A 196 2.30 8.22 -13.63
C ILE A 196 3.61 7.43 -13.69
N SER A 197 3.56 6.17 -14.16
CA SER A 197 4.70 5.26 -14.27
C SER A 197 4.53 4.39 -15.51
N PRO A 198 4.57 4.98 -16.72
CA PRO A 198 4.34 4.24 -17.95
C PRO A 198 5.28 3.04 -18.02
N ILE A 199 4.73 1.89 -18.35
CA ILE A 199 5.45 0.65 -18.53
C ILE A 199 6.43 0.87 -19.66
N GLN A 200 7.73 0.95 -19.36
CA GLN A 200 8.74 0.76 -20.40
C GLN A 200 8.51 -0.64 -20.96
N GLN A 201 8.31 -0.72 -22.29
CA GLN A 201 8.03 -1.97 -23.00
C GLN A 201 8.84 -3.11 -22.41
N ARG A 202 8.18 -4.24 -22.13
CA ARG A 202 8.84 -5.45 -21.65
C ARG A 202 10.07 -5.69 -22.50
N VAL A 203 11.25 -5.47 -21.96
CA VAL A 203 12.47 -6.06 -22.49
C VAL A 203 12.24 -7.56 -22.25
N SER A 204 11.90 -8.28 -23.31
CA SER A 204 11.89 -9.74 -23.31
C SER A 204 13.28 -10.18 -22.88
N HIS A 205 13.40 -10.70 -21.66
CA HIS A 205 14.61 -11.39 -21.27
C HIS A 205 14.77 -12.56 -22.25
N PRO A 206 15.90 -12.70 -22.96
CA PRO A 206 16.17 -13.90 -23.71
C PRO A 206 16.15 -15.07 -22.73
N GLU A 207 15.39 -16.10 -23.05
CA GLU A 207 15.45 -17.36 -22.30
C GLU A 207 16.91 -17.84 -22.27
N PRO A 208 17.38 -18.37 -21.12
CA PRO A 208 18.70 -18.97 -21.08
C PRO A 208 18.73 -20.12 -22.10
N SER A 209 19.56 -19.96 -23.10
CA SER A 209 19.83 -21.02 -24.07
C SER A 209 20.30 -22.27 -23.31
N VAL A 210 19.49 -23.31 -23.35
CA VAL A 210 19.86 -24.64 -22.91
C VAL A 210 20.94 -25.10 -23.89
N VAL A 211 22.17 -25.03 -23.45
CA VAL A 211 23.29 -25.67 -24.16
C VAL A 211 23.23 -27.15 -23.81
N SER A 212 22.96 -27.94 -24.82
CA SER A 212 23.00 -29.40 -24.87
C SER A 212 24.38 -29.96 -24.48
#